data_16b1f41d3410c4167c338af7f6ae95dd
#
_entry.id   16b1f41d3410c4167c338af7f6ae95dd
#
_cell.length_a   1.000
_cell.length_b   1.000
_cell.length_c   1.000
_cell.angle_alpha   90.00
_cell.angle_beta   90.00
_cell.angle_gamma   90.00
#
_symmetry.space_group_name_H-M   'P 1'
#
loop_
_entity.id
_entity.type
_entity.pdbx_description
1 polymer ?
#
loop_
_entity_poly.entity_id
_entity_poly.type
_entity_poly.pdbx_seq_one_letter_code
_entity_poly.pdbx_strand_id
1 'polypeptide(L)'
;TCALPIFYSWVKVHALLPMWALYILSDILYVLVYKVVRYRVKVVRQNMKASFPDKSDTELRRLEREFYHHFADYVVETIKLAHISLEELQRRAFLKNPELVDTLMEKGHTCFILLMGHYGNWEWFSGSTSRFKDSRIYQIYRPLNNQAFDRLFFNLRTKFGSFGIKKQDTVRDVITLKKDKTRCVVILDRKSVV
;
A
#
# COMPACT_ATOMS: atom_id res chain seq x y z
N THR A 1 -16.80 -3.75 -21.26
CA THR A 1 -17.88 -3.32 -20.38
C THR A 1 -17.69 -1.85 -20.02
N CYS A 2 -18.71 -1.02 -20.22
CA CYS A 2 -18.68 0.46 -20.07
C CYS A 2 -18.36 0.95 -18.64
N ALA A 3 -18.41 0.12 -17.63
CA ALA A 3 -18.15 0.50 -16.23
C ALA A 3 -16.68 0.86 -15.91
N LEU A 4 -15.72 0.32 -16.64
CA LEU A 4 -14.29 0.52 -16.41
C LEU A 4 -13.82 1.98 -16.64
N PRO A 5 -14.14 2.63 -17.77
CA PRO A 5 -13.75 4.02 -18.00
C PRO A 5 -14.36 4.98 -16.99
N ILE A 6 -15.63 4.76 -16.60
CA ILE A 6 -16.33 5.59 -15.60
C ILE A 6 -15.63 5.48 -14.25
N PHE A 7 -15.28 4.27 -13.81
CA PHE A 7 -14.56 4.05 -12.56
C PHE A 7 -13.19 4.75 -12.54
N TYR A 8 -12.41 4.63 -13.61
CA TYR A 8 -11.12 5.31 -13.71
C TYR A 8 -11.25 6.83 -13.74
N SER A 9 -12.26 7.35 -14.44
CA SER A 9 -12.54 8.79 -14.46
C SER A 9 -12.94 9.29 -13.09
N TRP A 10 -13.77 8.55 -12.37
CA TRP A 10 -14.15 8.86 -11.00
C TRP A 10 -12.93 8.92 -10.08
N VAL A 11 -12.06 7.91 -10.10
CA VAL A 11 -10.82 7.90 -9.31
C VAL A 11 -9.94 9.11 -9.64
N LYS A 12 -9.75 9.43 -10.94
CA LYS A 12 -8.94 10.57 -11.36
C LYS A 12 -9.50 11.90 -10.89
N VAL A 13 -10.81 12.12 -11.00
CA VAL A 13 -11.46 13.37 -10.56
C VAL A 13 -11.28 13.55 -9.05
N HIS A 14 -11.52 12.52 -8.25
CA HIS A 14 -11.35 12.61 -6.80
C HIS A 14 -9.88 12.77 -6.39
N ALA A 15 -8.96 12.15 -7.12
CA ALA A 15 -7.51 12.32 -6.89
C ALA A 15 -7.02 13.76 -7.07
N LEU A 16 -7.72 14.60 -7.82
CA LEU A 16 -7.39 16.03 -7.99
C LEU A 16 -7.67 16.84 -6.72
N LEU A 17 -8.59 16.39 -5.87
CA LEU A 17 -8.94 17.11 -4.66
C LEU A 17 -7.73 17.28 -3.72
N PRO A 18 -7.64 18.41 -3.00
CA PRO A 18 -6.63 18.57 -1.95
C PRO A 18 -6.89 17.60 -0.79
N MET A 19 -5.85 17.27 -0.02
CA MET A 19 -5.95 16.27 1.05
C MET A 19 -7.03 16.58 2.09
N TRP A 20 -7.20 17.86 2.46
CA TRP A 20 -8.24 18.24 3.41
C TRP A 20 -9.66 17.88 2.91
N ALA A 21 -9.93 18.07 1.62
CA ALA A 21 -11.24 17.72 1.05
C ALA A 21 -11.42 16.19 0.98
N LEU A 22 -10.34 15.44 0.72
CA LEU A 22 -10.35 13.98 0.76
C LEU A 22 -10.61 13.45 2.17
N TYR A 23 -10.11 14.10 3.22
CA TYR A 23 -10.41 13.69 4.60
C TYR A 23 -11.86 13.97 4.98
N ILE A 24 -12.50 15.03 4.47
CA ILE A 24 -13.97 15.22 4.62
C ILE A 24 -14.72 14.05 3.93
N LEU A 25 -14.28 13.64 2.74
CA LEU A 25 -14.86 12.47 2.07
C LEU A 25 -14.60 11.17 2.86
N SER A 26 -13.44 11.06 3.52
CA SER A 26 -13.13 9.95 4.42
C SER A 26 -14.10 9.86 5.59
N ASP A 27 -14.43 10.97 6.23
CA ASP A 27 -15.40 11.00 7.33
C ASP A 27 -16.79 10.54 6.86
N ILE A 28 -17.21 10.98 5.67
CA ILE A 28 -18.48 10.52 5.06
C ILE A 28 -18.42 9.03 4.77
N LEU A 29 -17.29 8.54 4.20
CA LEU A 29 -17.08 7.13 3.91
C LEU A 29 -17.06 6.28 5.19
N TYR A 30 -16.44 6.78 6.27
CA TYR A 30 -16.47 6.14 7.58
C TYR A 30 -17.90 5.93 8.07
N VAL A 31 -18.74 6.97 8.03
CA VAL A 31 -20.14 6.88 8.44
C VAL A 31 -20.88 5.85 7.58
N LEU A 32 -20.70 5.91 6.27
CA LEU A 32 -21.34 5.00 5.34
C LEU A 32 -20.92 3.54 5.60
N VAL A 33 -19.63 3.27 5.65
CA VAL A 33 -19.07 1.89 5.75
C VAL A 33 -19.33 1.30 7.14
N TYR A 34 -19.11 2.09 8.19
CA TYR A 34 -19.18 1.59 9.57
C TYR A 34 -20.59 1.67 10.19
N LYS A 35 -21.31 2.78 10.00
CA LYS A 35 -22.60 3.01 10.67
C LYS A 35 -23.77 2.48 9.85
N VAL A 36 -23.76 2.72 8.52
CA VAL A 36 -24.88 2.39 7.63
C VAL A 36 -24.74 0.95 7.10
N VAL A 37 -23.71 0.68 6.32
CA VAL A 37 -23.50 -0.63 5.68
C VAL A 37 -23.02 -1.69 6.66
N ARG A 38 -22.32 -1.29 7.71
CA ARG A 38 -21.72 -2.16 8.75
C ARG A 38 -20.82 -3.24 8.14
N TYR A 39 -20.00 -2.81 7.15
CA TYR A 39 -19.14 -3.71 6.38
C TYR A 39 -18.21 -4.50 7.27
N ARG A 40 -18.39 -5.82 7.30
CA ARG A 40 -17.56 -6.79 8.03
C ARG A 40 -17.34 -6.53 9.53
N VAL A 41 -18.22 -5.79 10.20
CA VAL A 41 -18.05 -5.43 11.62
C VAL A 41 -17.89 -6.65 12.52
N LYS A 42 -18.62 -7.73 12.28
CA LYS A 42 -18.49 -8.99 13.05
C LYS A 42 -17.07 -9.56 12.94
N VAL A 43 -16.50 -9.58 11.74
CA VAL A 43 -15.14 -10.11 11.49
C VAL A 43 -14.08 -9.24 12.17
N VAL A 44 -14.22 -7.91 12.05
CA VAL A 44 -13.30 -6.96 12.72
C VAL A 44 -13.32 -7.15 14.23
N ARG A 45 -14.49 -7.26 14.85
CA ARG A 45 -14.63 -7.52 16.29
C ARG A 45 -14.00 -8.82 16.72
N GLN A 46 -14.24 -9.91 16.00
CA GLN A 46 -13.63 -11.20 16.27
C GLN A 46 -12.10 -11.14 16.21
N ASN A 47 -11.57 -10.52 15.18
CA ASN A 47 -10.13 -10.37 15.01
C ASN A 47 -9.52 -9.49 16.13
N MET A 48 -10.17 -8.38 16.49
CA MET A 48 -9.70 -7.51 17.57
C MET A 48 -9.70 -8.23 18.92
N LYS A 49 -10.77 -8.98 19.22
CA LYS A 49 -10.84 -9.76 20.47
C LYS A 49 -9.76 -10.84 20.53
N ALA A 50 -9.47 -11.48 19.40
CA ALA A 50 -8.40 -12.48 19.33
C ALA A 50 -7.00 -11.87 19.43
N SER A 51 -6.81 -10.66 18.88
CA SER A 51 -5.50 -9.96 18.89
C SER A 51 -5.21 -9.22 20.20
N PHE A 52 -6.25 -8.84 20.93
CA PHE A 52 -6.16 -8.07 22.19
C PHE A 52 -7.03 -8.70 23.28
N PRO A 53 -6.70 -9.92 23.74
CA PRO A 53 -7.54 -10.66 24.69
C PRO A 53 -7.70 -9.96 26.04
N ASP A 54 -6.70 -9.15 26.44
CA ASP A 54 -6.67 -8.46 27.75
C ASP A 54 -7.39 -7.12 27.75
N LYS A 55 -7.91 -6.65 26.61
CA LYS A 55 -8.63 -5.37 26.52
C LYS A 55 -10.11 -5.52 26.86
N SER A 56 -10.62 -4.53 27.57
CA SER A 56 -12.04 -4.43 27.88
C SER A 56 -12.89 -4.22 26.60
N ASP A 57 -14.17 -4.58 26.67
CA ASP A 57 -15.11 -4.36 25.56
C ASP A 57 -15.23 -2.88 25.18
N THR A 58 -15.03 -1.97 26.13
CA THR A 58 -15.05 -0.52 25.87
C THR A 58 -13.84 -0.09 25.04
N GLU A 59 -12.65 -0.58 25.38
CA GLU A 59 -11.42 -0.33 24.62
C GLU A 59 -11.50 -0.96 23.23
N LEU A 60 -12.00 -2.20 23.11
CA LEU A 60 -12.19 -2.86 21.82
C LEU A 60 -13.14 -2.08 20.91
N ARG A 61 -14.23 -1.50 21.46
CA ARG A 61 -15.13 -0.63 20.69
C ARG A 61 -14.48 0.68 20.26
N ARG A 62 -13.56 1.22 21.06
CA ARG A 62 -12.77 2.40 20.67
C ARG A 62 -11.86 2.05 19.49
N LEU A 63 -11.09 0.96 19.62
CA LEU A 63 -10.21 0.47 18.55
C LEU A 63 -10.98 0.14 17.26
N GLU A 64 -12.19 -0.43 17.38
CA GLU A 64 -13.06 -0.68 16.22
C GLU A 64 -13.39 0.61 15.46
N ARG A 65 -13.73 1.70 16.17
CA ARG A 65 -14.00 3.00 15.55
C ARG A 65 -12.75 3.56 14.88
N GLU A 66 -11.62 3.54 15.58
CA GLU A 66 -10.33 3.99 15.06
C GLU A 66 -9.91 3.21 13.81
N PHE A 67 -10.14 1.90 13.80
CA PHE A 67 -9.91 1.05 12.62
C PHE A 67 -10.72 1.49 11.42
N TYR A 68 -12.02 1.78 11.58
CA TYR A 68 -12.86 2.19 10.46
C TYR A 68 -12.55 3.61 9.98
N HIS A 69 -12.16 4.53 10.86
CA HIS A 69 -11.61 5.82 10.45
C HIS A 69 -10.35 5.63 9.62
N HIS A 70 -9.38 4.88 10.15
CA HIS A 70 -8.16 4.58 9.41
C HIS A 70 -8.42 3.86 8.08
N PHE A 71 -9.37 2.96 8.03
CA PHE A 71 -9.75 2.27 6.78
C PHE A 71 -10.31 3.26 5.75
N ALA A 72 -11.15 4.21 6.17
CA ALA A 72 -11.67 5.25 5.29
C ALA A 72 -10.56 6.18 4.79
N ASP A 73 -9.65 6.60 5.66
CA ASP A 73 -8.47 7.39 5.31
C ASP A 73 -7.59 6.66 4.29
N TYR A 74 -7.29 5.38 4.54
CA TYR A 74 -6.53 4.54 3.61
C TYR A 74 -7.14 4.54 2.20
N VAL A 75 -8.47 4.46 2.09
CA VAL A 75 -9.16 4.45 0.78
C VAL A 75 -8.95 5.77 0.04
N VAL A 76 -9.19 6.91 0.70
CA VAL A 76 -9.08 8.23 0.03
C VAL A 76 -7.62 8.60 -0.28
N GLU A 77 -6.69 8.24 0.59
CA GLU A 77 -5.26 8.40 0.37
C GLU A 77 -4.76 7.53 -0.80
N THR A 78 -5.28 6.30 -0.92
CA THR A 78 -4.97 5.43 -2.06
C THR A 78 -5.50 6.02 -3.37
N ILE A 79 -6.70 6.64 -3.36
CA ILE A 79 -7.22 7.39 -4.49
C ILE A 79 -6.29 8.57 -4.83
N LYS A 80 -5.83 9.32 -3.81
CA LYS A 80 -4.90 10.44 -3.99
C LYS A 80 -3.60 10.03 -4.70
N LEU A 81 -3.15 8.80 -4.50
CA LEU A 81 -1.94 8.27 -5.15
C LEU A 81 -2.00 8.37 -6.68
N ALA A 82 -3.20 8.34 -7.29
CA ALA A 82 -3.36 8.49 -8.72
C ALA A 82 -2.87 9.85 -9.27
N HIS A 83 -2.91 10.91 -8.44
CA HIS A 83 -2.56 12.29 -8.87
C HIS A 83 -1.47 12.96 -8.03
N ILE A 84 -1.11 12.44 -6.87
CA ILE A 84 -0.08 13.03 -6.01
C ILE A 84 1.26 13.14 -6.75
N SER A 85 1.98 14.25 -6.53
CA SER A 85 3.36 14.39 -7.02
C SER A 85 4.33 13.55 -6.18
N LEU A 86 5.47 13.18 -6.76
CA LEU A 86 6.51 12.46 -6.03
C LEU A 86 7.02 13.27 -4.82
N GLU A 87 7.19 14.57 -4.99
CA GLU A 87 7.64 15.48 -3.95
C GLU A 87 6.66 15.53 -2.77
N GLU A 88 5.37 15.69 -3.03
CA GLU A 88 4.35 15.69 -1.97
C GLU A 88 4.27 14.32 -1.28
N LEU A 89 4.36 13.23 -2.03
CA LEU A 89 4.35 11.88 -1.48
C LEU A 89 5.55 11.67 -0.54
N GLN A 90 6.75 12.11 -0.92
CA GLN A 90 7.98 11.98 -0.12
C GLN A 90 7.97 12.85 1.14
N ARG A 91 7.24 13.96 1.15
CA ARG A 91 7.03 14.75 2.37
C ARG A 91 6.11 14.05 3.37
N ARG A 92 5.16 13.25 2.90
CA ARG A 92 4.15 12.57 3.73
C ARG A 92 4.57 11.16 4.14
N ALA A 93 5.30 10.46 3.28
CA ALA A 93 5.81 9.12 3.52
C ALA A 93 7.31 9.09 3.22
N PHE A 94 8.13 8.95 4.26
CA PHE A 94 9.58 8.99 4.14
C PHE A 94 10.23 7.76 4.77
N LEU A 95 11.38 7.37 4.22
CA LEU A 95 12.25 6.38 4.83
C LEU A 95 13.16 7.06 5.84
N LYS A 96 13.25 6.52 7.04
CA LYS A 96 14.06 7.11 8.11
C LYS A 96 15.57 6.97 7.84
N ASN A 97 15.98 5.82 7.33
CA ASN A 97 17.40 5.50 7.10
C ASN A 97 17.61 4.91 5.69
N PRO A 98 17.35 5.67 4.60
CA PRO A 98 17.50 5.15 3.23
C PRO A 98 18.94 4.78 2.88
N GLU A 99 19.93 5.44 3.50
CA GLU A 99 21.36 5.23 3.34
C GLU A 99 21.82 3.82 3.75
N LEU A 100 21.05 3.12 4.56
CA LEU A 100 21.36 1.75 4.96
C LEU A 100 21.45 0.81 3.75
N VAL A 101 20.55 0.98 2.78
CA VAL A 101 20.58 0.18 1.54
C VAL A 101 21.81 0.51 0.71
N ASP A 102 22.16 1.80 0.58
CA ASP A 102 23.34 2.22 -0.16
C ASP A 102 24.61 1.65 0.47
N THR A 103 24.75 1.73 1.81
CA THR A 103 25.88 1.14 2.55
C THR A 103 26.03 -0.36 2.33
N LEU A 104 24.91 -1.08 2.30
CA LEU A 104 24.94 -2.53 2.03
C LEU A 104 25.31 -2.83 0.57
N MET A 105 24.87 -2.01 -0.37
CA MET A 105 25.24 -2.11 -1.79
C MET A 105 26.74 -1.87 -2.01
N GLU A 106 27.35 -0.92 -1.30
CA GLU A 106 28.79 -0.65 -1.33
C GLU A 106 29.61 -1.84 -0.81
N LYS A 107 29.06 -2.64 0.11
CA LYS A 107 29.66 -3.89 0.59
C LYS A 107 29.57 -5.06 -0.40
N GLY A 108 29.09 -4.80 -1.62
CA GLY A 108 29.03 -5.80 -2.69
C GLY A 108 27.73 -6.61 -2.76
N HIS A 109 26.73 -6.29 -1.92
CA HIS A 109 25.41 -6.88 -2.04
C HIS A 109 24.67 -6.23 -3.21
N THR A 110 24.00 -7.02 -4.04
CA THR A 110 23.29 -6.50 -5.22
C THR A 110 21.77 -6.60 -5.12
N CYS A 111 21.26 -7.50 -4.29
CA CYS A 111 19.81 -7.74 -4.17
C CYS A 111 19.40 -7.82 -2.71
N PHE A 112 18.38 -7.05 -2.33
CA PHE A 112 17.82 -7.02 -0.99
C PHE A 112 16.35 -7.37 -1.00
N ILE A 113 15.91 -8.04 0.05
CA ILE A 113 14.49 -8.24 0.33
C ILE A 113 14.12 -7.29 1.47
N LEU A 114 13.23 -6.35 1.19
CA LEU A 114 12.67 -5.45 2.18
C LEU A 114 11.32 -6.00 2.65
N LEU A 115 11.28 -6.44 3.90
CA LEU A 115 10.04 -6.90 4.53
C LEU A 115 9.30 -5.71 5.11
N MET A 116 8.04 -5.55 4.73
CA MET A 116 7.17 -4.52 5.30
C MET A 116 5.86 -5.09 5.79
N GLY A 117 5.32 -4.47 6.84
CA GLY A 117 3.99 -4.77 7.36
C GLY A 117 2.94 -3.81 6.79
N HIS A 118 1.68 -4.19 6.92
CA HIS A 118 0.55 -3.30 6.63
C HIS A 118 0.38 -2.30 7.79
N TYR A 119 1.24 -1.29 7.81
CA TYR A 119 1.18 -0.19 8.78
C TYR A 119 0.97 1.13 8.05
N GLY A 120 0.05 1.96 8.51
CA GLY A 120 -0.32 3.18 7.82
C GLY A 120 -0.85 2.92 6.40
N ASN A 121 -0.59 3.84 5.48
CA ASN A 121 -0.88 3.62 4.06
C ASN A 121 0.37 3.08 3.33
N TRP A 122 0.53 1.77 3.34
CA TRP A 122 1.65 1.09 2.68
C TRP A 122 1.69 1.28 1.14
N GLU A 123 0.58 1.63 0.50
CA GLU A 123 0.56 1.92 -0.94
C GLU A 123 1.43 3.14 -1.29
N TRP A 124 1.58 4.07 -0.35
CA TRP A 124 2.41 5.26 -0.51
C TRP A 124 3.91 4.93 -0.53
N PHE A 125 4.29 3.74 -0.10
CA PHE A 125 5.68 3.29 -0.19
C PHE A 125 6.19 3.25 -1.64
N SER A 126 5.30 3.15 -2.63
CA SER A 126 5.66 3.24 -4.06
C SER A 126 6.46 4.51 -4.40
N GLY A 127 6.25 5.62 -3.68
CA GLY A 127 7.01 6.86 -3.85
C GLY A 127 8.40 6.86 -3.22
N SER A 128 8.70 5.91 -2.35
CA SER A 128 10.03 5.78 -1.72
C SER A 128 11.06 5.18 -2.66
N THR A 129 10.64 4.68 -3.81
CA THR A 129 11.50 3.98 -4.79
C THR A 129 12.62 4.87 -5.33
N SER A 130 12.38 6.17 -5.50
CA SER A 130 13.38 7.13 -5.97
C SER A 130 14.49 7.44 -4.95
N ARG A 131 14.36 6.95 -3.72
CA ARG A 131 15.38 7.12 -2.66
C ARG A 131 16.52 6.09 -2.76
N PHE A 132 16.30 4.99 -3.45
CA PHE A 132 17.31 3.95 -3.64
C PHE A 132 18.06 4.22 -4.95
N LYS A 133 19.17 4.95 -4.86
CA LYS A 133 20.00 5.31 -6.02
C LYS A 133 20.48 4.06 -6.75
N ASP A 134 20.44 4.10 -8.07
CA ASP A 134 20.95 3.04 -8.96
C ASP A 134 20.39 1.63 -8.71
N SER A 135 19.23 1.54 -8.05
CA SER A 135 18.59 0.27 -7.75
C SER A 135 17.21 0.18 -8.40
N ARG A 136 16.90 -0.98 -8.97
CA ARG A 136 15.53 -1.28 -9.44
C ARG A 136 14.69 -1.76 -8.27
N ILE A 137 13.47 -1.24 -8.16
CA ILE A 137 12.56 -1.61 -7.09
C ILE A 137 11.50 -2.53 -7.64
N TYR A 138 11.33 -3.68 -7.00
CA TYR A 138 10.33 -4.67 -7.35
C TYR A 138 9.36 -4.85 -6.20
N GLN A 139 8.07 -4.81 -6.49
CA GLN A 139 7.00 -5.05 -5.51
C GLN A 139 6.33 -6.38 -5.80
N ILE A 140 6.37 -7.29 -4.83
CA ILE A 140 5.65 -8.56 -4.95
C ILE A 140 4.18 -8.29 -4.70
N TYR A 141 3.33 -8.73 -5.62
CA TYR A 141 1.89 -8.55 -5.50
C TYR A 141 1.12 -9.81 -5.89
N ARG A 142 -0.06 -9.96 -5.30
CA ARG A 142 -1.04 -10.97 -5.72
C ARG A 142 -2.04 -10.31 -6.67
N PRO A 143 -2.18 -10.80 -7.90
CA PRO A 143 -3.21 -10.32 -8.83
C PRO A 143 -4.61 -10.43 -8.21
N LEU A 144 -5.44 -9.41 -8.43
CA LEU A 144 -6.81 -9.38 -7.95
C LEU A 144 -7.76 -10.02 -8.96
N ASN A 145 -8.81 -10.68 -8.47
CA ASN A 145 -9.82 -11.29 -9.34
C ASN A 145 -10.55 -10.25 -10.19
N ASN A 146 -10.77 -9.06 -9.66
CA ASN A 146 -11.37 -7.96 -10.42
C ASN A 146 -10.30 -7.25 -11.24
N GLN A 147 -10.32 -7.43 -12.56
CA GLN A 147 -9.33 -6.87 -13.48
C GLN A 147 -9.22 -5.33 -13.44
N ALA A 148 -10.32 -4.62 -13.14
CA ALA A 148 -10.30 -3.16 -13.02
C ALA A 148 -9.47 -2.70 -11.83
N PHE A 149 -9.73 -3.30 -10.66
CA PHE A 149 -8.96 -3.03 -9.45
C PHE A 149 -7.52 -3.51 -9.58
N ASP A 150 -7.29 -4.67 -10.19
CA ASP A 150 -5.93 -5.19 -10.42
C ASP A 150 -5.09 -4.19 -11.23
N ARG A 151 -5.62 -3.72 -12.37
CA ARG A 151 -4.96 -2.72 -13.20
C ARG A 151 -4.77 -1.38 -12.47
N LEU A 152 -5.77 -0.93 -11.70
CA LEU A 152 -5.66 0.30 -10.93
C LEU A 152 -4.50 0.20 -9.92
N PHE A 153 -4.51 -0.80 -9.06
CA PHE A 153 -3.48 -0.96 -8.04
C PHE A 153 -2.09 -1.20 -8.65
N PHE A 154 -2.00 -1.97 -9.72
CA PHE A 154 -0.73 -2.14 -10.44
C PHE A 154 -0.18 -0.80 -10.94
N ASN A 155 -1.02 0.02 -11.59
CA ASN A 155 -0.61 1.33 -12.09
C ASN A 155 -0.24 2.30 -10.96
N LEU A 156 -0.95 2.29 -9.83
CA LEU A 156 -0.62 3.11 -8.66
C LEU A 156 0.74 2.72 -8.08
N ARG A 157 1.01 1.43 -7.92
CA ARG A 157 2.26 0.92 -7.36
C ARG A 157 3.46 1.16 -8.27
N THR A 158 3.28 1.08 -9.58
CA THR A 158 4.36 1.27 -10.55
C THR A 158 4.52 2.71 -11.03
N LYS A 159 3.65 3.62 -10.60
CA LYS A 159 3.62 5.02 -11.05
C LYS A 159 4.97 5.74 -10.91
N PHE A 160 5.74 5.43 -9.89
CA PHE A 160 7.01 6.10 -9.60
C PHE A 160 8.24 5.27 -9.97
N GLY A 161 8.09 4.34 -10.93
CA GLY A 161 9.22 3.61 -11.53
C GLY A 161 9.55 2.27 -10.87
N SER A 162 8.69 1.76 -9.99
CA SER A 162 8.85 0.38 -9.51
C SER A 162 8.28 -0.64 -10.49
N PHE A 163 8.71 -1.89 -10.37
CA PHE A 163 8.27 -3.03 -11.17
C PHE A 163 7.41 -3.98 -10.33
N GLY A 164 6.46 -4.67 -10.95
CA GLY A 164 5.64 -5.67 -10.27
C GLY A 164 6.16 -7.09 -10.53
N ILE A 165 6.32 -7.88 -9.46
CA ILE A 165 6.54 -9.33 -9.53
C ILE A 165 5.28 -10.02 -9.01
N LYS A 166 4.71 -10.92 -9.81
CA LYS A 166 3.57 -11.72 -9.33
C LYS A 166 4.03 -12.70 -8.24
N LYS A 167 3.26 -12.89 -7.20
CA LYS A 167 3.57 -13.79 -6.08
C LYS A 167 4.05 -15.16 -6.53
N GLN A 168 3.42 -15.75 -7.52
CA GLN A 168 3.74 -17.07 -8.06
C GLN A 168 5.09 -17.15 -8.78
N ASP A 169 5.58 -16.03 -9.29
CA ASP A 169 6.83 -15.92 -10.05
C ASP A 169 8.01 -15.48 -9.19
N THR A 170 7.77 -15.13 -7.92
CA THR A 170 8.72 -14.48 -7.03
C THR A 170 10.07 -15.19 -6.95
N VAL A 171 10.07 -16.49 -6.68
CA VAL A 171 11.32 -17.26 -6.48
C VAL A 171 12.15 -17.27 -7.76
N ARG A 172 11.51 -17.54 -8.90
CA ARG A 172 12.18 -17.55 -10.20
C ARG A 172 12.78 -16.19 -10.54
N ASP A 173 11.97 -15.13 -10.40
CA ASP A 173 12.37 -13.79 -10.80
C ASP A 173 13.48 -13.23 -9.87
N VAL A 174 13.41 -13.46 -8.56
CA VAL A 174 14.46 -13.06 -7.61
C VAL A 174 15.78 -13.80 -7.87
N ILE A 175 15.73 -15.10 -8.18
CA ILE A 175 16.94 -15.85 -8.53
C ILE A 175 17.56 -15.31 -9.82
N THR A 176 16.75 -14.96 -10.81
CA THR A 176 17.21 -14.36 -12.06
C THR A 176 17.88 -13.01 -11.81
N LEU A 177 17.24 -12.11 -11.06
CA LEU A 177 17.81 -10.81 -10.71
C LEU A 177 19.16 -10.93 -9.98
N LYS A 178 19.28 -11.92 -9.09
CA LYS A 178 20.54 -12.20 -8.40
C LYS A 178 21.64 -12.71 -9.34
N LYS A 179 21.31 -13.63 -10.25
CA LYS A 179 22.25 -14.16 -11.26
C LYS A 179 22.77 -13.08 -12.19
N ASP A 180 21.88 -12.18 -12.62
CA ASP A 180 22.21 -11.06 -13.51
C ASP A 180 22.95 -9.93 -12.79
N LYS A 181 23.22 -10.08 -11.47
CA LYS A 181 23.83 -9.06 -10.61
C LYS A 181 23.09 -7.71 -10.68
N THR A 182 21.79 -7.75 -10.93
CA THR A 182 20.95 -6.55 -10.97
C THR A 182 20.89 -5.93 -9.58
N ARG A 183 21.27 -4.66 -9.46
CA ARG A 183 21.07 -3.91 -8.21
C ARG A 183 19.58 -3.70 -8.00
N CYS A 184 19.01 -4.36 -6.99
CA CYS A 184 17.58 -4.36 -6.76
C CYS A 184 17.19 -4.45 -5.29
N VAL A 185 16.04 -3.86 -5.01
CA VAL A 185 15.31 -4.02 -3.75
C VAL A 185 13.95 -4.66 -4.07
N VAL A 186 13.71 -5.83 -3.50
CA VAL A 186 12.45 -6.57 -3.66
C VAL A 186 11.61 -6.36 -2.41
N ILE A 187 10.46 -5.71 -2.56
CA ILE A 187 9.56 -5.43 -1.46
C ILE A 187 8.59 -6.61 -1.31
N LEU A 188 8.63 -7.20 -0.13
CA LEU A 188 7.78 -8.33 0.25
C LEU A 188 6.86 -7.95 1.41
N ASP A 189 5.58 -8.04 1.18
CA ASP A 189 4.59 -7.92 2.24
C ASP A 189 4.52 -9.21 3.07
N ARG A 190 4.47 -9.07 4.40
CA ARG A 190 4.39 -10.20 5.34
C ARG A 190 3.25 -11.18 5.02
N LYS A 191 2.11 -10.71 4.52
CA LYS A 191 1.00 -11.58 4.09
C LYS A 191 1.29 -12.40 2.83
N SER A 192 2.32 -12.05 2.07
CA SER A 192 2.69 -12.80 0.87
C SER A 192 3.47 -14.07 1.18
N VAL A 193 3.89 -14.27 2.43
CA VAL A 193 4.74 -15.39 2.88
C VAL A 193 3.94 -16.55 3.45
N VAL A 194 2.63 -16.36 3.74
CA VAL A 194 1.75 -17.40 4.31
C VAL A 194 0.79 -17.94 3.27
#